data_86a99c32bf78d63708957dcd7f8c1dc0
#
_entry.id   86a99c32bf78d63708957dcd7f8c1dc0
#
_cell.length_a   1.000
_cell.length_b   1.000
_cell.length_c   1.000
_cell.angle_alpha   90.00
_cell.angle_beta   90.00
_cell.angle_gamma   90.00
#
_symmetry.space_group_name_H-M   'P 1'
#
loop_
_entity.id
_entity.type
_entity.pdbx_description
1 polymer ?
#
loop_
_entity_poly.entity_id
_entity_poly.type
_entity_poly.pdbx_seq_one_letter_code
_entity_poly.pdbx_strand_id
1 'polypeptide(L)'
;VLPLTSGLADHLFDHDGQITKREIRAITLSALAPRRGELLWDIGAGSGSIGIEWMLAHPSMRTFAIEADPVRAARIGRNAAACGVPGLVVVEGSAPKALARLDTPDAIFIGGGGSDAGVLNAAIKALHTGGRLVANAVTLEMEALLLAQHTKLGGDLTRINISRASPVGSMQAWRPAMPVTQWSWMKP
;
A
#
# COMPACT_ATOMS: atom_id res chain seq x y z
N VAL A 1 -5.80 22.73 -3.32
CA VAL A 1 -6.95 21.84 -3.45
C VAL A 1 -6.47 20.52 -4.03
N LEU A 2 -6.67 19.40 -3.32
CA LEU A 2 -6.29 18.07 -3.81
C LEU A 2 -7.28 17.58 -4.86
N PRO A 3 -6.84 16.83 -5.89
CA PRO A 3 -7.74 16.10 -6.79
C PRO A 3 -8.59 15.07 -6.03
N LEU A 4 -9.81 14.82 -6.51
CA LEU A 4 -10.72 13.83 -5.93
C LEU A 4 -10.43 12.39 -6.39
N THR A 5 -9.60 12.23 -7.40
CA THR A 5 -9.22 10.92 -7.95
C THR A 5 -8.00 10.35 -7.23
N SER A 6 -7.89 9.03 -7.14
CA SER A 6 -6.68 8.35 -6.66
C SER A 6 -5.49 8.54 -7.61
N GLY A 7 -4.29 8.38 -7.08
CA GLY A 7 -3.05 8.66 -7.80
C GLY A 7 -2.65 10.13 -7.73
N LEU A 8 -2.65 10.70 -6.53
CA LEU A 8 -2.10 12.03 -6.28
C LEU A 8 -0.63 12.10 -6.73
N ALA A 9 -0.17 13.29 -7.11
CA ALA A 9 1.22 13.48 -7.50
C ALA A 9 2.19 13.15 -6.35
N ASP A 10 3.28 12.44 -6.63
CA ASP A 10 4.22 11.97 -5.60
C ASP A 10 4.82 13.10 -4.77
N HIS A 11 5.01 14.30 -5.36
CA HIS A 11 5.55 15.48 -4.66
C HIS A 11 4.64 16.06 -3.57
N LEU A 12 3.39 15.61 -3.47
CA LEU A 12 2.48 15.98 -2.38
C LEU A 12 2.78 15.23 -1.07
N PHE A 13 3.63 14.23 -1.14
CA PHE A 13 4.07 13.44 0.01
C PHE A 13 5.56 13.69 0.26
N ASP A 14 5.94 13.97 1.52
CA ASP A 14 7.33 13.88 1.94
C ASP A 14 7.76 12.41 1.93
N HIS A 15 8.90 12.08 1.29
CA HIS A 15 9.41 10.71 1.18
C HIS A 15 10.92 10.66 0.94
N ASP A 16 11.56 9.57 1.34
CA ASP A 16 13.00 9.27 1.14
C ASP A 16 13.27 8.41 -0.10
N GLY A 17 12.32 8.37 -1.04
CA GLY A 17 12.33 7.46 -2.18
C GLY A 17 11.41 6.24 -1.99
N GLN A 18 11.10 5.88 -0.77
CA GLN A 18 10.17 4.80 -0.43
C GLN A 18 8.73 5.32 -0.48
N ILE A 19 8.16 5.26 -1.66
CA ILE A 19 6.76 5.63 -1.94
C ILE A 19 6.21 4.73 -3.05
N THR A 20 5.00 4.23 -2.86
CA THR A 20 4.25 3.63 -3.96
C THR A 20 3.96 4.71 -4.99
N LYS A 21 4.53 4.59 -6.18
CA LYS A 21 4.45 5.62 -7.23
C LYS A 21 3.01 5.83 -7.69
N ARG A 22 2.71 7.05 -8.15
CA ARG A 22 1.37 7.53 -8.53
C ARG A 22 0.53 6.50 -9.29
N GLU A 23 1.04 5.94 -10.38
CA GLU A 23 0.29 5.03 -11.24
C GLU A 23 0.04 3.69 -10.54
N ILE A 24 1.05 3.17 -9.84
CA ILE A 24 0.93 1.95 -9.04
C ILE A 24 -0.07 2.16 -7.90
N ARG A 25 -0.05 3.32 -7.25
CA ARG A 25 -0.97 3.70 -6.17
C ARG A 25 -2.41 3.74 -6.68
N ALA A 26 -2.66 4.36 -7.84
CA ALA A 26 -4.00 4.39 -8.45
C ALA A 26 -4.54 2.98 -8.74
N ILE A 27 -3.71 2.10 -9.31
CA ILE A 27 -4.08 0.70 -9.58
C ILE A 27 -4.31 -0.05 -8.27
N THR A 28 -3.44 0.14 -7.27
CA THR A 28 -3.56 -0.50 -5.95
C THR A 28 -4.86 -0.10 -5.24
N LEU A 29 -5.21 1.19 -5.24
CA LEU A 29 -6.46 1.68 -4.63
C LEU A 29 -7.69 1.18 -5.39
N SER A 30 -7.61 1.06 -6.72
CA SER A 30 -8.67 0.41 -7.50
C SER A 30 -8.88 -1.05 -7.10
N ALA A 31 -7.79 -1.80 -6.89
CA ALA A 31 -7.87 -3.20 -6.45
C ALA A 31 -8.36 -3.33 -4.99
N LEU A 32 -7.98 -2.41 -4.10
CA LEU A 32 -8.48 -2.33 -2.72
C LEU A 32 -9.99 -1.98 -2.67
N ALA A 33 -10.50 -1.28 -3.67
CA ALA A 33 -11.92 -0.92 -3.83
C ALA A 33 -12.55 -0.36 -2.54
N PRO A 34 -12.11 0.82 -2.05
CA PRO A 34 -12.55 1.38 -0.77
C PRO A 34 -14.07 1.57 -0.69
N ARG A 35 -14.67 1.20 0.45
CA ARG A 35 -16.10 1.34 0.74
C ARG A 35 -16.28 2.15 2.01
N ARG A 36 -17.36 2.91 2.10
CA ARG A 36 -17.63 3.80 3.25
C ARG A 36 -17.55 3.04 4.58
N GLY A 37 -16.84 3.62 5.55
CA GLY A 37 -16.73 3.11 6.91
C GLY A 37 -15.65 2.04 7.14
N GLU A 38 -14.98 1.60 6.09
CA GLU A 38 -14.00 0.52 6.18
C GLU A 38 -12.66 0.95 6.82
N LEU A 39 -11.99 -0.03 7.41
CA LEU A 39 -10.66 0.06 8.00
C LEU A 39 -9.63 -0.62 7.09
N LEU A 40 -8.60 0.14 6.71
CA LEU A 40 -7.41 -0.38 6.03
C LEU A 40 -6.28 -0.63 7.02
N TRP A 41 -5.58 -1.76 6.88
CA TRP A 41 -4.22 -1.91 7.35
C TRP A 41 -3.26 -1.66 6.18
N ASP A 42 -2.42 -0.63 6.32
CA ASP A 42 -1.35 -0.29 5.39
C ASP A 42 -0.02 -0.79 5.98
N ILE A 43 0.41 -2.01 5.59
CA ILE A 43 1.59 -2.69 6.15
C ILE A 43 2.84 -2.33 5.36
N GLY A 44 3.85 -1.81 6.05
CA GLY A 44 5.04 -1.23 5.43
C GLY A 44 4.71 0.09 4.74
N ALA A 45 4.04 0.98 5.46
CA ALA A 45 3.36 2.14 4.91
C ALA A 45 4.31 3.18 4.26
N GLY A 46 5.59 3.21 4.62
CA GLY A 46 6.61 4.09 4.04
C GLY A 46 6.29 5.57 4.19
N SER A 47 5.77 6.20 3.15
CA SER A 47 5.29 7.59 3.17
C SER A 47 3.84 7.73 3.64
N GLY A 48 3.10 6.64 3.81
CA GLY A 48 1.68 6.60 4.13
C GLY A 48 0.75 6.89 2.95
N SER A 49 1.27 6.96 1.74
CA SER A 49 0.52 7.45 0.58
C SER A 49 -0.71 6.61 0.22
N ILE A 50 -0.68 5.29 0.42
CA ILE A 50 -1.84 4.41 0.20
C ILE A 50 -2.90 4.67 1.27
N GLY A 51 -2.53 4.63 2.55
CA GLY A 51 -3.45 4.88 3.66
C GLY A 51 -4.09 6.27 3.62
N ILE A 52 -3.31 7.29 3.23
CA ILE A 52 -3.81 8.67 3.07
C ILE A 52 -4.84 8.74 1.95
N GLU A 53 -4.54 8.22 0.76
CA GLU A 53 -5.51 8.25 -0.35
C GLU A 53 -6.73 7.35 -0.10
N TRP A 54 -6.58 6.26 0.65
CA TRP A 54 -7.72 5.48 1.15
C TRP A 54 -8.66 6.35 1.99
N MET A 55 -8.13 7.13 2.92
CA MET A 55 -8.93 8.01 3.78
C MET A 55 -9.54 9.20 3.03
N LEU A 56 -8.87 9.69 1.99
CA LEU A 56 -9.41 10.75 1.13
C LEU A 56 -10.64 10.31 0.31
N ALA A 57 -10.84 9.01 0.12
CA ALA A 57 -12.01 8.50 -0.60
C ALA A 57 -13.33 8.84 0.10
N HIS A 58 -13.37 8.88 1.44
CA HIS A 58 -14.56 9.29 2.21
C HIS A 58 -14.19 9.60 3.67
N PRO A 59 -14.84 10.60 4.33
CA PRO A 59 -14.55 10.97 5.72
C PRO A 59 -14.73 9.86 6.77
N SER A 60 -15.52 8.82 6.48
CA SER A 60 -15.72 7.67 7.38
C SER A 60 -14.64 6.59 7.27
N MET A 61 -13.69 6.74 6.33
CA MET A 61 -12.61 5.77 6.16
C MET A 61 -11.61 5.86 7.30
N ARG A 62 -11.03 4.70 7.67
CA ARG A 62 -10.02 4.59 8.72
C ARG A 62 -8.79 3.87 8.19
N THR A 63 -7.63 4.19 8.73
CA THR A 63 -6.37 3.52 8.40
C THR A 63 -5.51 3.33 9.63
N PHE A 64 -4.97 2.13 9.80
CA PHE A 64 -3.77 1.89 10.58
C PHE A 64 -2.59 1.75 9.62
N ALA A 65 -1.64 2.69 9.70
CA ALA A 65 -0.40 2.67 8.92
C ALA A 65 0.71 2.07 9.77
N ILE A 66 1.14 0.86 9.43
CA ILE A 66 2.15 0.10 10.19
C ILE A 66 3.52 0.35 9.55
N GLU A 67 4.45 0.93 10.30
CA GLU A 67 5.79 1.26 9.83
C GLU A 67 6.83 1.00 10.92
N ALA A 68 7.87 0.26 10.57
CA ALA A 68 8.92 -0.13 11.50
C ALA A 68 9.98 0.97 11.73
N ASP A 69 10.21 1.80 10.73
CA ASP A 69 11.18 2.89 10.80
C ASP A 69 10.54 4.13 11.48
N PRO A 70 11.07 4.58 12.64
CA PRO A 70 10.47 5.68 13.38
C PRO A 70 10.50 7.02 12.63
N VAL A 71 11.49 7.24 11.76
CA VAL A 71 11.58 8.45 10.94
C VAL A 71 10.47 8.47 9.89
N ARG A 72 10.21 7.32 9.25
CA ARG A 72 9.09 7.16 8.30
C ARG A 72 7.75 7.22 9.02
N ALA A 73 7.60 6.58 10.18
CA ALA A 73 6.40 6.66 11.00
C ALA A 73 6.03 8.11 11.33
N ALA A 74 6.98 8.92 11.79
CA ALA A 74 6.76 10.34 12.04
C ALA A 74 6.40 11.12 10.76
N ARG A 75 6.98 10.75 9.62
CA ARG A 75 6.70 11.34 8.30
C ARG A 75 5.27 11.06 7.85
N ILE A 76 4.75 9.83 8.07
CA ILE A 76 3.36 9.48 7.75
C ILE A 76 2.38 10.44 8.42
N GLY A 77 2.59 10.74 9.72
CA GLY A 77 1.73 11.67 10.45
C GLY A 77 1.74 13.10 9.85
N ARG A 78 2.91 13.59 9.44
CA ARG A 78 3.02 14.89 8.77
C ARG A 78 2.32 14.90 7.41
N ASN A 79 2.51 13.87 6.61
CA ASN A 79 1.84 13.73 5.32
C ASN A 79 0.32 13.65 5.48
N ALA A 80 -0.18 12.88 6.45
CA ALA A 80 -1.61 12.75 6.74
C ALA A 80 -2.22 14.11 7.12
N ALA A 81 -1.55 14.88 7.98
CA ALA A 81 -2.00 16.23 8.37
C ALA A 81 -1.98 17.17 7.16
N ALA A 82 -0.92 17.19 6.35
CA ALA A 82 -0.79 18.02 5.17
C ALA A 82 -1.84 17.71 4.09
N CYS A 83 -2.23 16.43 3.96
CA CYS A 83 -3.27 15.97 3.03
C CYS A 83 -4.70 16.10 3.58
N GLY A 84 -4.90 16.57 4.82
CA GLY A 84 -6.22 16.81 5.41
C GLY A 84 -6.89 15.55 5.98
N VAL A 85 -6.12 14.51 6.28
CA VAL A 85 -6.60 13.28 6.94
C VAL A 85 -5.82 12.99 8.24
N PRO A 86 -5.79 13.95 9.22
CA PRO A 86 -5.01 13.81 10.45
C PRO A 86 -5.48 12.68 11.36
N GLY A 87 -6.65 12.08 11.08
CA GLY A 87 -7.18 10.93 11.80
C GLY A 87 -6.55 9.58 11.43
N LEU A 88 -5.59 9.55 10.48
CA LEU A 88 -4.79 8.36 10.19
C LEU A 88 -3.98 7.97 11.43
N VAL A 89 -4.07 6.69 11.83
CA VAL A 89 -3.36 6.17 13.00
C VAL A 89 -2.06 5.51 12.56
N VAL A 90 -0.94 6.05 13.03
CA VAL A 90 0.39 5.46 12.79
C VAL A 90 0.69 4.44 13.89
N VAL A 91 1.03 3.23 13.49
CA VAL A 91 1.45 2.14 14.37
C VAL A 91 2.94 1.88 14.14
N GLU A 92 3.77 2.45 15.02
CA GLU A 92 5.22 2.23 14.96
C GLU A 92 5.55 0.80 15.43
N GLY A 93 6.18 0.02 14.57
CA GLY A 93 6.60 -1.35 14.84
C GLY A 93 6.59 -2.24 13.64
N SER A 94 7.18 -3.42 13.81
CA SER A 94 7.31 -4.43 12.75
C SER A 94 6.15 -5.41 12.76
N ALA A 95 5.53 -5.66 11.61
CA ALA A 95 4.64 -6.79 11.41
C ALA A 95 5.44 -8.12 11.51
N PRO A 96 4.84 -9.23 11.98
CA PRO A 96 3.44 -9.34 12.39
C PRO A 96 3.15 -8.89 13.84
N LYS A 97 4.16 -8.59 14.67
CA LYS A 97 3.97 -8.26 16.10
C LYS A 97 3.08 -7.03 16.29
N ALA A 98 3.28 -5.99 15.49
CA ALA A 98 2.52 -4.76 15.55
C ALA A 98 1.02 -4.93 15.20
N LEU A 99 0.64 -6.05 14.57
CA LEU A 99 -0.74 -6.34 14.17
C LEU A 99 -1.60 -6.92 15.28
N ALA A 100 -1.00 -7.46 16.35
CA ALA A 100 -1.65 -8.37 17.30
C ALA A 100 -2.81 -7.76 18.12
N ARG A 101 -2.90 -6.42 18.21
CA ARG A 101 -3.90 -5.72 19.02
C ARG A 101 -4.72 -4.70 18.23
N LEU A 102 -4.64 -4.76 16.90
CA LEU A 102 -5.39 -3.86 16.04
C LEU A 102 -6.79 -4.40 15.79
N ASP A 103 -7.74 -3.48 15.58
CA ASP A 103 -9.09 -3.83 15.13
C ASP A 103 -9.02 -4.61 13.82
N THR A 104 -9.91 -5.60 13.65
CA THR A 104 -10.01 -6.42 12.44
C THR A 104 -10.20 -5.54 11.20
N PRO A 105 -9.35 -5.67 10.17
CA PRO A 105 -9.44 -4.83 8.97
C PRO A 105 -10.46 -5.34 7.96
N ASP A 106 -11.05 -4.42 7.20
CA ASP A 106 -11.86 -4.71 6.03
C ASP A 106 -11.00 -4.91 4.77
N ALA A 107 -9.87 -4.20 4.73
CA ALA A 107 -8.89 -4.31 3.67
C ALA A 107 -7.46 -4.27 4.24
N ILE A 108 -6.54 -4.95 3.55
CA ILE A 108 -5.10 -4.92 3.87
C ILE A 108 -4.32 -4.61 2.60
N PHE A 109 -3.40 -3.65 2.70
CA PHE A 109 -2.35 -3.44 1.71
C PHE A 109 -1.00 -3.85 2.30
N ILE A 110 -0.19 -4.55 1.51
CA ILE A 110 1.19 -4.89 1.84
C ILE A 110 2.10 -4.26 0.78
N GLY A 111 2.79 -3.19 1.17
CA GLY A 111 3.70 -2.44 0.30
C GLY A 111 5.19 -2.68 0.60
N GLY A 112 5.52 -3.02 1.85
CA GLY A 112 6.87 -3.31 2.30
C GLY A 112 6.87 -4.30 3.46
N GLY A 113 8.01 -4.97 3.72
CA GLY A 113 8.14 -5.94 4.81
C GLY A 113 7.29 -7.23 4.65
N GLY A 114 6.62 -7.40 3.52
CA GLY A 114 5.75 -8.56 3.28
C GLY A 114 6.49 -9.88 3.13
N SER A 115 7.78 -9.83 2.80
CA SER A 115 8.67 -10.99 2.75
C SER A 115 9.16 -11.45 4.12
N ASP A 116 8.97 -10.64 5.17
CA ASP A 116 9.34 -11.02 6.52
C ASP A 116 8.50 -12.19 7.01
N ALA A 117 9.12 -13.05 7.81
CA ALA A 117 8.51 -14.28 8.25
C ALA A 117 7.17 -14.05 8.97
N GLY A 118 6.11 -14.67 8.46
CA GLY A 118 4.78 -14.67 9.07
C GLY A 118 3.90 -13.46 8.75
N VAL A 119 4.40 -12.41 8.11
CA VAL A 119 3.62 -11.19 7.82
C VAL A 119 2.41 -11.51 6.93
N LEU A 120 2.64 -12.15 5.79
CA LEU A 120 1.58 -12.47 4.83
C LEU A 120 0.54 -13.41 5.43
N ASN A 121 0.97 -14.42 6.18
CA ASN A 121 0.05 -15.34 6.87
C ASN A 121 -0.77 -14.64 7.97
N ALA A 122 -0.16 -13.74 8.73
CA ALA A 122 -0.85 -12.95 9.76
C ALA A 122 -1.91 -12.02 9.13
N ALA A 123 -1.57 -11.37 8.01
CA ALA A 123 -2.49 -10.52 7.26
C ALA A 123 -3.70 -11.32 6.74
N ILE A 124 -3.47 -12.47 6.08
CA ILE A 124 -4.54 -13.35 5.58
C ILE A 124 -5.45 -13.82 6.73
N LYS A 125 -4.87 -14.17 7.88
CA LYS A 125 -5.62 -14.62 9.05
C LYS A 125 -6.48 -13.50 9.64
N ALA A 126 -5.96 -12.28 9.70
CA ALA A 126 -6.62 -11.13 10.30
C ALA A 126 -7.87 -10.64 9.56
N LEU A 127 -7.93 -10.81 8.25
CA LEU A 127 -9.10 -10.43 7.47
C LEU A 127 -10.33 -11.23 7.89
N HIS A 128 -11.49 -10.57 7.92
CA HIS A 128 -12.78 -11.25 7.99
C HIS A 128 -13.21 -11.78 6.59
N THR A 129 -14.21 -12.64 6.53
CA THR A 129 -14.87 -13.08 5.29
C THR A 129 -15.35 -11.87 4.49
N GLY A 130 -15.05 -11.83 3.20
CA GLY A 130 -15.32 -10.69 2.32
C GLY A 130 -14.28 -9.57 2.39
N GLY A 131 -13.31 -9.63 3.32
CA GLY A 131 -12.20 -8.70 3.42
C GLY A 131 -11.22 -8.88 2.25
N ARG A 132 -10.53 -7.80 1.87
CA ARG A 132 -9.66 -7.73 0.69
C ARG A 132 -8.20 -7.58 1.07
N LEU A 133 -7.32 -8.29 0.38
CA LEU A 133 -5.88 -8.15 0.48
C LEU A 133 -5.29 -7.79 -0.87
N VAL A 134 -4.48 -6.74 -0.90
CA VAL A 134 -3.66 -6.37 -2.06
C VAL A 134 -2.21 -6.29 -1.61
N ALA A 135 -1.34 -7.00 -2.31
CA ALA A 135 0.10 -7.00 -2.03
C ALA A 135 0.90 -6.70 -3.30
N ASN A 136 1.87 -5.81 -3.19
CA ASN A 136 2.77 -5.45 -4.28
C ASN A 136 4.17 -6.01 -4.03
N ALA A 137 4.77 -6.60 -5.05
CA ALA A 137 6.13 -7.10 -5.04
C ALA A 137 6.97 -6.40 -6.11
N VAL A 138 8.14 -5.90 -5.71
CA VAL A 138 9.20 -5.41 -6.61
C VAL A 138 10.47 -6.25 -6.51
N THR A 139 10.55 -7.15 -5.53
CA THR A 139 11.66 -8.09 -5.34
C THR A 139 11.23 -9.50 -5.71
N LEU A 140 12.19 -10.32 -6.12
CA LEU A 140 11.94 -11.72 -6.50
C LEU A 140 11.49 -12.55 -5.30
N GLU A 141 12.00 -12.27 -4.11
CA GLU A 141 11.64 -12.96 -2.87
C GLU A 141 10.16 -12.74 -2.53
N MET A 142 9.70 -11.49 -2.57
CA MET A 142 8.29 -11.20 -2.34
C MET A 142 7.41 -11.74 -3.46
N GLU A 143 7.83 -11.62 -4.71
CA GLU A 143 7.09 -12.18 -5.85
C GLU A 143 6.90 -13.70 -5.72
N ALA A 144 7.93 -14.44 -5.33
CA ALA A 144 7.84 -15.89 -5.11
C ALA A 144 6.77 -16.24 -4.04
N LEU A 145 6.68 -15.44 -2.97
CA LEU A 145 5.64 -15.62 -1.95
C LEU A 145 4.23 -15.34 -2.50
N LEU A 146 4.06 -14.27 -3.29
CA LEU A 146 2.76 -13.95 -3.90
C LEU A 146 2.32 -15.04 -4.89
N LEU A 147 3.23 -15.56 -5.72
CA LEU A 147 2.96 -16.68 -6.63
C LEU A 147 2.51 -17.92 -5.86
N ALA A 148 3.18 -18.27 -4.76
CA ALA A 148 2.81 -19.39 -3.92
C ALA A 148 1.42 -19.22 -3.28
N GLN A 149 1.10 -18.01 -2.79
CA GLN A 149 -0.22 -17.72 -2.23
C GLN A 149 -1.32 -17.75 -3.30
N HIS A 150 -1.07 -17.18 -4.46
CA HIS A 150 -2.00 -17.26 -5.59
C HIS A 150 -2.29 -18.73 -5.98
N THR A 151 -1.27 -19.57 -6.07
CA THR A 151 -1.45 -21.01 -6.35
C THR A 151 -2.33 -21.68 -5.30
N LYS A 152 -2.20 -21.30 -4.02
CA LYS A 152 -2.92 -21.90 -2.89
C LYS A 152 -4.33 -21.36 -2.72
N LEU A 153 -4.54 -20.07 -2.87
CA LEU A 153 -5.76 -19.34 -2.49
C LEU A 153 -6.53 -18.75 -3.67
N GLY A 154 -5.94 -18.73 -4.86
CA GLY A 154 -6.49 -18.03 -6.01
C GLY A 154 -6.32 -16.51 -5.91
N GLY A 155 -7.30 -15.77 -6.41
CA GLY A 155 -7.23 -14.33 -6.59
C GLY A 155 -6.61 -13.95 -7.94
N ASP A 156 -6.30 -12.67 -8.12
CA ASP A 156 -5.76 -12.15 -9.37
C ASP A 156 -4.29 -11.78 -9.23
N LEU A 157 -3.46 -12.15 -10.20
CA LEU A 157 -2.09 -11.71 -10.36
C LEU A 157 -1.98 -10.77 -11.55
N THR A 158 -1.46 -9.58 -11.31
CA THR A 158 -1.26 -8.56 -12.35
C THR A 158 0.21 -8.13 -12.39
N ARG A 159 0.82 -8.14 -13.57
CA ARG A 159 2.14 -7.54 -13.79
C ARG A 159 1.98 -6.14 -14.36
N ILE A 160 2.55 -5.15 -13.66
CA ILE A 160 2.44 -3.74 -14.01
C ILE A 160 3.81 -3.22 -14.42
N ASN A 161 3.90 -2.68 -15.64
CA ASN A 161 5.12 -2.10 -16.19
C ASN A 161 4.84 -0.65 -16.57
N ILE A 162 5.59 0.28 -15.98
CA ILE A 162 5.48 1.71 -16.24
C ILE A 162 6.80 2.23 -16.79
N SER A 163 6.74 2.99 -17.86
CA SER A 163 7.89 3.74 -18.38
C SER A 163 7.55 5.23 -18.40
N ARG A 164 8.52 6.06 -18.03
CA ARG A 164 8.39 7.52 -18.09
C ARG A 164 9.43 8.09 -19.04
N ALA A 165 9.04 9.11 -19.81
CA ALA A 165 9.99 9.88 -20.60
C ALA A 165 10.97 10.59 -19.66
N SER A 166 12.24 10.54 -19.96
CA SER A 166 13.30 11.22 -19.23
C SER A 166 14.39 11.72 -20.18
N PRO A 167 15.08 12.82 -19.81
CA PRO A 167 16.14 13.40 -20.66
C PRO A 167 17.27 12.42 -20.91
N VAL A 168 17.75 12.37 -22.16
CA VAL A 168 18.97 11.73 -22.60
C VAL A 168 19.69 12.72 -23.50
N GLY A 169 20.68 13.43 -22.96
CA GLY A 169 21.27 14.59 -23.66
C GLY A 169 20.22 15.65 -23.96
N SER A 170 20.11 16.04 -25.22
CA SER A 170 19.11 17.01 -25.72
C SER A 170 17.77 16.37 -26.12
N MET A 171 17.62 15.06 -25.98
CA MET A 171 16.44 14.30 -26.42
C MET A 171 15.73 13.66 -25.22
N GLN A 172 14.64 12.96 -25.49
CA GLN A 172 13.86 12.19 -24.50
C GLN A 172 13.90 10.69 -24.85
N ALA A 173 13.97 9.86 -23.82
CA ALA A 173 13.87 8.42 -23.98
C ALA A 173 12.95 7.82 -22.90
N TRP A 174 12.40 6.65 -23.18
CA TRP A 174 11.62 5.90 -22.19
C TRP A 174 12.56 5.26 -21.16
N ARG A 175 12.31 5.56 -19.88
CA ARG A 175 12.99 4.91 -18.75
C ARG A 175 11.99 4.01 -18.03
N PRO A 176 12.17 2.67 -18.09
CA PRO A 176 11.31 1.75 -17.36
C PRO A 176 11.55 1.85 -15.84
N ALA A 177 10.49 1.81 -15.08
CA ALA A 177 10.53 1.57 -13.62
C ALA A 177 10.67 0.05 -13.37
N MET A 178 10.98 -0.32 -12.13
CA MET A 178 10.92 -1.72 -11.73
C MET A 178 9.50 -2.24 -11.93
N PRO A 179 9.33 -3.41 -12.57
CA PRO A 179 8.03 -4.06 -12.67
C PRO A 179 7.44 -4.35 -11.29
N VAL A 180 6.13 -4.22 -11.17
CA VAL A 180 5.40 -4.58 -9.94
C VAL A 180 4.54 -5.79 -10.22
N THR A 181 4.66 -6.83 -9.41
CA THR A 181 3.68 -7.92 -9.37
C THR A 181 2.70 -7.61 -8.25
N GLN A 182 1.43 -7.47 -8.62
CA GLN A 182 0.34 -7.24 -7.67
C GLN A 182 -0.51 -8.51 -7.57
N TRP A 183 -0.73 -8.97 -6.33
CA TRP A 183 -1.70 -10.00 -6.00
C TRP A 183 -2.86 -9.36 -5.26
N SER A 184 -4.07 -9.57 -5.77
CA SER A 184 -5.32 -9.18 -5.11
C SER A 184 -6.17 -10.40 -4.81
N TRP A 185 -6.69 -10.46 -3.58
CA TRP A 185 -7.45 -11.59 -3.08
C TRP A 185 -8.55 -11.15 -2.12
N MET A 186 -9.70 -11.79 -2.22
CA MET A 186 -10.81 -11.62 -1.30
C MET A 186 -10.97 -12.91 -0.47
N LYS A 187 -11.05 -12.75 0.84
CA LYS A 187 -11.25 -13.88 1.75
C LYS A 187 -12.65 -14.46 1.58
N PRO A 188 -12.79 -15.75 1.24
CA PRO A 188 -14.08 -16.41 1.07
C PRO A 188 -14.92 -16.49 2.34
#